data_d996bf1b178b6a8d998819f200f94c9f
#
_entry.id   d996bf1b178b6a8d998819f200f94c9f
#
_cell.length_a   1.000
_cell.length_b   1.000
_cell.length_c   1.000
_cell.angle_alpha   90.00
_cell.angle_beta   90.00
_cell.angle_gamma   90.00
#
_symmetry.space_group_name_H-M   'P 1'
#
loop_
_entity.id
_entity.type
_entity.pdbx_description
1 polymer ?
#
loop_
_entity_poly.entity_id
_entity_poly.type
_entity_poly.pdbx_seq_one_letter_code
_entity_poly.pdbx_strand_id
1 'polypeptide(L)'
;MPQINASIVLYHNKKEQLAKAIESFLNTNLDVKLYLVDNSSNDELKDLKSIDSRIEYIFNNANLGYGTAHNIAIKKSIDEKVSYHLVLNPDIYFESGVLEKLYSYMQNNSDIGNIMPNILYPNGEIQYLCKLLPTPVDLILRRFIPFKNWKEKRNNTYELKASGYDKIMNVPVLSGCFMFLRTSALKDVGLFDENIFMYLEDTDLSRRIHTKYKTIFYPKVQITHEYAKESYKSKKLLKYHIQSAIYRSEE
;
A
#
# COMPACT_ATOMS: atom_id res chain seq x y z
N MET A 1 -13.12 20.96 -0.55
CA MET A 1 -11.78 20.34 -0.69
C MET A 1 -11.94 18.87 -0.37
N PRO A 2 -11.32 17.96 -1.14
CA PRO A 2 -11.42 16.55 -0.86
C PRO A 2 -11.03 16.21 0.58
N GLN A 3 -11.72 15.23 1.16
CA GLN A 3 -11.41 14.70 2.50
C GLN A 3 -10.29 13.66 2.40
N ILE A 4 -10.27 12.93 1.27
CA ILE A 4 -9.31 11.89 0.96
C ILE A 4 -8.89 12.02 -0.51
N ASN A 5 -7.60 12.05 -0.75
CA ASN A 5 -7.05 11.76 -2.06
C ASN A 5 -6.54 10.31 -2.09
N ALA A 6 -6.55 9.69 -3.26
CA ALA A 6 -5.93 8.38 -3.45
C ALA A 6 -5.00 8.37 -4.66
N SER A 7 -4.08 7.42 -4.69
CA SER A 7 -3.26 7.13 -5.86
C SER A 7 -3.25 5.64 -6.17
N ILE A 8 -3.39 5.32 -7.45
CA ILE A 8 -3.14 4.00 -8.02
C ILE A 8 -2.02 4.16 -9.03
N VAL A 9 -0.93 3.42 -8.84
CA VAL A 9 0.18 3.38 -9.80
C VAL A 9 -0.10 2.31 -10.85
N LEU A 10 -0.06 2.72 -12.13
CA LEU A 10 -0.33 1.88 -13.28
C LEU A 10 1.00 1.51 -13.97
N TYR A 11 1.07 0.28 -14.47
CA TYR A 11 2.17 -0.19 -15.31
C TYR A 11 1.69 -1.32 -16.22
N HIS A 12 1.27 -0.97 -17.44
CA HIS A 12 0.72 -1.90 -18.44
C HIS A 12 -0.46 -2.75 -17.91
N ASN A 13 -1.27 -2.19 -17.03
CA ASN A 13 -2.46 -2.85 -16.49
C ASN A 13 -3.54 -3.01 -17.55
N LYS A 14 -4.38 -4.03 -17.38
CA LYS A 14 -5.60 -4.20 -18.15
C LYS A 14 -6.71 -3.31 -17.59
N LYS A 15 -7.50 -2.66 -18.45
CA LYS A 15 -8.60 -1.76 -18.03
C LYS A 15 -9.61 -2.46 -17.13
N GLU A 16 -9.93 -3.72 -17.41
CA GLU A 16 -10.89 -4.51 -16.66
C GLU A 16 -10.45 -4.76 -15.20
N GLN A 17 -9.15 -4.92 -14.97
CA GLN A 17 -8.59 -5.07 -13.63
C GLN A 17 -8.70 -3.79 -12.82
N LEU A 18 -8.47 -2.64 -13.47
CA LEU A 18 -8.53 -1.33 -12.83
C LEU A 18 -9.96 -0.90 -12.48
N ALA A 19 -10.95 -1.33 -13.29
CA ALA A 19 -12.32 -0.89 -13.14
C ALA A 19 -12.86 -1.12 -11.71
N LYS A 20 -12.64 -2.31 -11.15
CA LYS A 20 -13.09 -2.65 -9.79
C LYS A 20 -12.44 -1.76 -8.71
N ALA A 21 -11.13 -1.51 -8.83
CA ALA A 21 -10.41 -0.67 -7.87
C ALA A 21 -10.90 0.79 -7.93
N ILE A 22 -11.05 1.34 -9.12
CA ILE A 22 -11.55 2.68 -9.37
C ILE A 22 -12.98 2.83 -8.84
N GLU A 23 -13.88 1.92 -9.23
CA GLU A 23 -15.27 1.94 -8.82
C GLU A 23 -15.42 1.85 -7.30
N SER A 24 -14.72 0.91 -6.65
CA SER A 24 -14.80 0.73 -5.20
C SER A 24 -14.32 1.97 -4.45
N PHE A 25 -13.26 2.64 -4.91
CA PHE A 25 -12.78 3.88 -4.30
C PHE A 25 -13.75 5.05 -4.50
N LEU A 26 -14.36 5.17 -5.67
CA LEU A 26 -15.29 6.26 -5.98
C LEU A 26 -16.69 6.05 -5.42
N ASN A 27 -17.04 4.82 -5.02
CA ASN A 27 -18.34 4.47 -4.41
C ASN A 27 -18.38 4.83 -2.92
N THR A 28 -18.32 6.12 -2.62
CA THR A 28 -18.31 6.66 -1.26
C THR A 28 -19.10 7.98 -1.20
N ASN A 29 -19.63 8.30 -0.01
CA ASN A 29 -20.25 9.60 0.28
C ASN A 29 -19.22 10.68 0.70
N LEU A 30 -17.95 10.32 0.83
CA LEU A 30 -16.90 11.27 1.16
C LEU A 30 -16.49 12.08 -0.11
N ASP A 31 -16.04 13.31 0.11
CA ASP A 31 -15.42 14.09 -0.96
C ASP A 31 -14.01 13.53 -1.23
N VAL A 32 -13.82 12.90 -2.40
CA VAL A 32 -12.60 12.17 -2.75
C VAL A 32 -12.06 12.56 -4.12
N LYS A 33 -10.75 12.41 -4.31
CA LYS A 33 -10.05 12.57 -5.59
C LYS A 33 -9.10 11.39 -5.83
N LEU A 34 -9.08 10.87 -7.05
CA LEU A 34 -8.25 9.74 -7.46
C LEU A 34 -7.19 10.17 -8.47
N TYR A 35 -5.93 9.90 -8.17
CA TYR A 35 -4.81 10.05 -9.09
C TYR A 35 -4.45 8.68 -9.69
N LEU A 36 -4.55 8.56 -11.00
CA LEU A 36 -4.01 7.42 -11.76
C LEU A 36 -2.63 7.83 -12.26
N VAL A 37 -1.58 7.31 -11.63
CA VAL A 37 -0.18 7.65 -11.96
C VAL A 37 0.41 6.57 -12.83
N ASP A 38 0.55 6.84 -14.12
CA ASP A 38 0.92 5.84 -15.12
C ASP A 38 2.41 5.86 -15.43
N ASN A 39 3.07 4.77 -15.05
CA ASN A 39 4.47 4.47 -15.29
C ASN A 39 4.72 3.70 -16.61
N SER A 40 3.68 3.49 -17.42
CA SER A 40 3.79 2.77 -18.69
C SER A 40 4.60 3.57 -19.72
N SER A 41 5.05 2.89 -20.76
CA SER A 41 5.76 3.50 -21.92
C SER A 41 4.81 4.12 -22.95
N ASN A 42 3.50 3.98 -22.76
CA ASN A 42 2.45 4.58 -23.60
C ASN A 42 1.28 5.02 -22.71
N ASP A 43 0.41 5.88 -23.20
CA ASP A 43 -0.74 6.44 -22.47
C ASP A 43 -2.09 5.79 -22.83
N GLU A 44 -2.08 4.49 -23.14
CA GLU A 44 -3.30 3.73 -23.54
C GLU A 44 -4.40 3.73 -22.46
N LEU A 45 -4.06 4.03 -21.21
CA LEU A 45 -4.98 4.09 -20.07
C LEU A 45 -5.54 5.51 -19.83
N LYS A 46 -5.18 6.50 -20.65
CA LYS A 46 -5.58 7.90 -20.51
C LYS A 46 -7.10 8.11 -20.48
N ASP A 47 -7.86 7.28 -21.20
CA ASP A 47 -9.32 7.38 -21.26
C ASP A 47 -9.99 7.13 -19.89
N LEU A 48 -9.30 6.47 -18.94
CA LEU A 48 -9.83 6.22 -17.60
C LEU A 48 -10.18 7.51 -16.85
N LYS A 49 -9.54 8.64 -17.17
CA LYS A 49 -9.90 9.95 -16.62
C LYS A 49 -11.31 10.42 -16.97
N SER A 50 -11.91 9.85 -18.02
CA SER A 50 -13.24 10.23 -18.48
C SER A 50 -14.36 9.44 -17.79
N ILE A 51 -14.05 8.44 -16.98
CA ILE A 51 -15.03 7.63 -16.23
C ILE A 51 -15.73 8.47 -15.16
N ASP A 52 -14.96 9.33 -14.47
CA ASP A 52 -15.49 10.17 -13.39
C ASP A 52 -14.66 11.47 -13.28
N SER A 53 -15.32 12.59 -13.04
CA SER A 53 -14.67 13.91 -12.92
C SER A 53 -13.69 14.02 -11.75
N ARG A 54 -13.77 13.12 -10.76
CA ARG A 54 -12.86 13.04 -9.61
C ARG A 54 -11.52 12.36 -9.95
N ILE A 55 -11.35 11.85 -11.17
CA ILE A 55 -10.12 11.17 -11.62
C ILE A 55 -9.19 12.17 -12.30
N GLU A 56 -7.94 12.22 -11.83
CA GLU A 56 -6.83 12.88 -12.51
C GLU A 56 -5.82 11.82 -13.00
N TYR A 57 -5.52 11.85 -14.32
CA TYR A 57 -4.54 10.94 -14.91
C TYR A 57 -3.20 11.66 -15.11
N ILE A 58 -2.12 11.06 -14.62
CA ILE A 58 -0.75 11.57 -14.68
C ILE A 58 0.09 10.55 -15.44
N PHE A 59 0.62 10.94 -16.58
CA PHE A 59 1.46 10.07 -17.42
C PHE A 59 2.95 10.42 -17.23
N ASN A 60 3.73 9.47 -16.72
CA ASN A 60 5.14 9.66 -16.47
C ASN A 60 6.02 9.37 -17.69
N ASN A 61 5.51 8.60 -18.67
CA ASN A 61 6.28 8.10 -19.81
C ASN A 61 7.60 7.42 -19.39
N ALA A 62 7.64 6.87 -18.19
CA ALA A 62 8.80 6.19 -17.61
C ALA A 62 8.35 5.36 -16.40
N ASN A 63 9.02 4.24 -16.15
CA ASN A 63 8.80 3.49 -14.93
C ASN A 63 9.68 4.04 -13.79
N LEU A 64 9.10 4.89 -12.96
CA LEU A 64 9.77 5.55 -11.83
C LEU A 64 9.87 4.66 -10.58
N GLY A 65 9.28 3.46 -10.59
CA GLY A 65 9.10 2.62 -9.43
C GLY A 65 7.81 2.94 -8.67
N TYR A 66 7.52 2.12 -7.65
CA TYR A 66 6.24 2.18 -6.93
C TYR A 66 6.14 3.42 -6.04
N GLY A 67 7.08 3.57 -5.09
CA GLY A 67 7.06 4.65 -4.11
C GLY A 67 7.19 6.03 -4.75
N THR A 68 8.10 6.21 -5.70
CA THR A 68 8.32 7.48 -6.42
C THR A 68 7.05 7.92 -7.17
N ALA A 69 6.37 6.98 -7.82
CA ALA A 69 5.12 7.30 -8.52
C ALA A 69 3.99 7.71 -7.56
N HIS A 70 3.82 7.02 -6.43
CA HIS A 70 2.88 7.44 -5.39
C HIS A 70 3.23 8.80 -4.80
N ASN A 71 4.52 9.12 -4.64
CA ASN A 71 4.97 10.41 -4.12
C ASN A 71 4.46 11.60 -4.96
N ILE A 72 4.30 11.44 -6.28
CA ILE A 72 3.74 12.49 -7.16
C ILE A 72 2.35 12.91 -6.67
N ALA A 73 1.48 11.93 -6.41
CA ALA A 73 0.12 12.20 -5.95
C ALA A 73 0.06 12.59 -4.46
N ILE A 74 0.94 12.03 -3.61
CA ILE A 74 1.03 12.40 -2.20
C ILE A 74 1.45 13.86 -2.05
N LYS A 75 2.43 14.34 -2.83
CA LYS A 75 2.86 15.74 -2.85
C LYS A 75 1.68 16.67 -3.19
N LYS A 76 0.86 16.31 -4.21
CA LYS A 76 -0.37 17.06 -4.53
C LYS A 76 -1.35 17.09 -3.35
N SER A 77 -1.56 15.97 -2.66
CA SER A 77 -2.45 15.92 -1.49
C SER A 77 -1.95 16.83 -0.35
N ILE A 78 -0.65 16.90 -0.17
CA ILE A 78 -0.02 17.78 0.83
C ILE A 78 -0.19 19.26 0.45
N ASP A 79 0.01 19.61 -0.82
CA ASP A 79 -0.11 20.96 -1.35
C ASP A 79 -1.57 21.44 -1.32
N GLU A 80 -2.50 20.56 -1.63
CA GLU A 80 -3.95 20.77 -1.54
C GLU A 80 -4.47 20.74 -0.09
N LYS A 81 -3.61 20.49 0.91
CA LYS A 81 -3.94 20.42 2.35
C LYS A 81 -5.02 19.35 2.67
N VAL A 82 -5.08 18.29 1.91
CA VAL A 82 -5.97 17.16 2.16
C VAL A 82 -5.47 16.36 3.35
N SER A 83 -6.36 15.98 4.26
CA SER A 83 -5.98 15.36 5.54
C SER A 83 -5.45 13.94 5.40
N TYR A 84 -5.90 13.20 4.38
CA TYR A 84 -5.57 11.79 4.18
C TYR A 84 -5.25 11.48 2.73
N HIS A 85 -4.30 10.56 2.55
CA HIS A 85 -3.97 9.99 1.25
C HIS A 85 -4.01 8.47 1.30
N LEU A 86 -4.76 7.85 0.39
CA LEU A 86 -4.80 6.40 0.23
C LEU A 86 -3.86 5.96 -0.88
N VAL A 87 -2.85 5.17 -0.54
CA VAL A 87 -2.07 4.38 -1.49
C VAL A 87 -2.84 3.09 -1.75
N LEU A 88 -3.18 2.81 -3.00
CA LEU A 88 -4.05 1.70 -3.38
C LEU A 88 -3.46 0.92 -4.56
N ASN A 89 -3.37 -0.41 -4.44
CA ASN A 89 -3.00 -1.26 -5.56
C ASN A 89 -4.13 -1.38 -6.59
N PRO A 90 -3.79 -1.57 -7.88
CA PRO A 90 -4.76 -1.64 -8.98
C PRO A 90 -5.67 -2.90 -8.94
N ASP A 91 -5.35 -3.87 -8.11
CA ASP A 91 -6.04 -5.17 -7.97
C ASP A 91 -6.74 -5.31 -6.60
N ILE A 92 -7.02 -4.18 -5.94
CA ILE A 92 -7.80 -4.12 -4.70
C ILE A 92 -9.19 -3.53 -4.97
N TYR A 93 -10.19 -4.15 -4.36
CA TYR A 93 -11.55 -3.62 -4.35
C TYR A 93 -12.25 -3.89 -3.01
N PHE A 94 -13.29 -3.10 -2.72
CA PHE A 94 -14.00 -3.13 -1.45
C PHE A 94 -15.41 -2.57 -1.58
N GLU A 95 -16.24 -2.91 -0.60
CA GLU A 95 -17.63 -2.47 -0.53
C GLU A 95 -17.75 -1.02 -0.03
N SER A 96 -18.90 -0.40 -0.32
CA SER A 96 -19.27 0.92 0.24
C SER A 96 -19.25 0.90 1.77
N GLY A 97 -18.88 2.02 2.38
CA GLY A 97 -18.78 2.17 3.83
C GLY A 97 -17.42 1.81 4.43
N VAL A 98 -16.51 1.20 3.66
CA VAL A 98 -15.15 0.89 4.13
C VAL A 98 -14.36 2.18 4.36
N LEU A 99 -14.35 3.09 3.38
CA LEU A 99 -13.61 4.35 3.49
C LEU A 99 -14.17 5.23 4.61
N GLU A 100 -15.48 5.30 4.76
CA GLU A 100 -16.15 6.09 5.80
C GLU A 100 -15.77 5.60 7.20
N LYS A 101 -15.70 4.29 7.41
CA LYS A 101 -15.30 3.70 8.70
C LYS A 101 -13.82 3.97 9.01
N LEU A 102 -12.93 3.83 8.02
CA LEU A 102 -11.51 4.14 8.18
C LEU A 102 -11.29 5.63 8.43
N TYR A 103 -11.96 6.49 7.66
CA TYR A 103 -11.91 7.94 7.83
C TYR A 103 -12.37 8.36 9.22
N SER A 104 -13.55 7.88 9.66
CA SER A 104 -14.07 8.18 11.00
C SER A 104 -13.14 7.71 12.10
N TYR A 105 -12.56 6.50 11.96
CA TYR A 105 -11.61 5.99 12.95
C TYR A 105 -10.34 6.84 13.02
N MET A 106 -9.79 7.25 11.88
CA MET A 106 -8.63 8.14 11.81
C MET A 106 -8.91 9.53 12.39
N GLN A 107 -10.12 10.08 12.15
CA GLN A 107 -10.54 11.38 12.72
C GLN A 107 -10.56 11.35 14.26
N ASN A 108 -11.06 10.26 14.84
CA ASN A 108 -11.18 10.10 16.28
C ASN A 108 -9.85 9.68 16.98
N ASN A 109 -8.80 9.39 16.21
CA ASN A 109 -7.52 8.93 16.73
C ASN A 109 -6.37 9.68 16.02
N SER A 110 -6.03 10.86 16.53
CA SER A 110 -5.04 11.76 15.90
C SER A 110 -3.60 11.25 15.92
N ASP A 111 -3.32 10.29 16.78
CA ASP A 111 -2.01 9.63 16.93
C ASP A 111 -1.74 8.50 15.91
N ILE A 112 -2.71 8.22 15.01
CA ILE A 112 -2.54 7.24 13.95
C ILE A 112 -2.01 7.91 12.68
N GLY A 113 -0.88 7.41 12.17
CA GLY A 113 -0.27 7.86 10.92
C GLY A 113 -0.62 6.99 9.71
N ASN A 114 -0.87 5.69 9.92
CA ASN A 114 -1.26 4.75 8.87
C ASN A 114 -2.26 3.72 9.41
N ILE A 115 -3.28 3.38 8.62
CA ILE A 115 -4.24 2.32 8.95
C ILE A 115 -4.48 1.41 7.75
N MET A 116 -4.54 0.10 7.99
CA MET A 116 -4.81 -0.94 7.00
C MET A 116 -5.98 -1.81 7.49
N PRO A 117 -7.01 -2.07 6.65
CA PRO A 117 -8.09 -2.99 6.97
C PRO A 117 -7.64 -4.46 6.94
N ASN A 118 -8.55 -5.39 7.27
CA ASN A 118 -8.33 -6.80 6.98
C ASN A 118 -8.36 -7.04 5.47
N ILE A 119 -7.34 -7.72 4.94
CA ILE A 119 -7.19 -7.97 3.51
C ILE A 119 -7.38 -9.46 3.24
N LEU A 120 -8.29 -9.76 2.33
CA LEU A 120 -8.66 -11.12 1.97
C LEU A 120 -8.24 -11.44 0.54
N TYR A 121 -8.00 -12.71 0.28
CA TYR A 121 -8.01 -13.26 -1.07
C TYR A 121 -9.46 -13.33 -1.60
N PRO A 122 -9.67 -13.45 -2.93
CA PRO A 122 -11.02 -13.64 -3.50
C PRO A 122 -11.79 -14.85 -2.97
N ASN A 123 -11.08 -15.86 -2.44
CA ASN A 123 -11.67 -17.03 -1.81
C ASN A 123 -12.05 -16.83 -0.32
N GLY A 124 -11.87 -15.61 0.20
CA GLY A 124 -12.17 -15.26 1.60
C GLY A 124 -11.07 -15.58 2.61
N GLU A 125 -9.95 -16.18 2.20
CA GLU A 125 -8.82 -16.41 3.10
C GLU A 125 -8.07 -15.13 3.42
N ILE A 126 -7.56 -15.02 4.67
CA ILE A 126 -6.81 -13.84 5.14
C ILE A 126 -5.44 -13.78 4.45
N GLN A 127 -5.10 -12.59 3.94
CA GLN A 127 -3.74 -12.24 3.58
C GLN A 127 -3.01 -11.69 4.81
N TYR A 128 -2.02 -12.42 5.32
CA TYR A 128 -1.25 -12.04 6.51
C TYR A 128 -0.23 -10.95 6.17
N LEU A 129 -0.67 -9.69 6.20
CA LEU A 129 0.09 -8.52 5.72
C LEU A 129 0.57 -7.58 6.83
N CYS A 130 0.30 -7.92 8.10
CA CYS A 130 0.93 -7.31 9.26
C CYS A 130 2.26 -7.99 9.53
N LYS A 131 3.34 -7.21 9.66
CA LYS A 131 4.68 -7.79 9.82
C LYS A 131 5.45 -7.10 10.94
N LEU A 132 6.30 -7.87 11.59
CA LEU A 132 7.35 -7.33 12.45
C LEU A 132 8.40 -6.60 11.58
N LEU A 133 9.28 -5.82 12.21
CA LEU A 133 10.44 -5.28 11.50
C LEU A 133 11.31 -6.45 11.02
N PRO A 134 11.65 -6.47 9.72
CA PRO A 134 12.44 -7.56 9.17
C PRO A 134 13.87 -7.52 9.72
N THR A 135 14.39 -8.68 10.09
CA THR A 135 15.83 -8.86 10.33
C THR A 135 16.54 -9.20 9.02
N PRO A 136 17.88 -9.10 8.93
CA PRO A 136 18.64 -9.56 7.77
C PRO A 136 18.31 -11.01 7.36
N VAL A 137 18.00 -11.86 8.35
CA VAL A 137 17.54 -13.25 8.14
C VAL A 137 16.20 -13.28 7.40
N ASP A 138 15.26 -12.39 7.77
CA ASP A 138 13.95 -12.33 7.13
C ASP A 138 14.02 -11.80 5.69
N LEU A 139 14.93 -10.86 5.42
CA LEU A 139 15.08 -10.23 4.13
C LEU A 139 15.80 -11.14 3.11
N ILE A 140 16.88 -11.81 3.54
CA ILE A 140 17.80 -12.50 2.64
C ILE A 140 17.76 -14.01 2.87
N LEU A 141 18.11 -14.47 4.09
CA LEU A 141 18.36 -15.88 4.35
C LEU A 141 17.11 -16.74 4.29
N ARG A 142 15.96 -16.24 4.72
CA ARG A 142 14.68 -16.98 4.71
C ARG A 142 14.35 -17.58 3.34
N ARG A 143 14.74 -16.93 2.25
CA ARG A 143 14.47 -17.40 0.88
C ARG A 143 15.31 -18.63 0.51
N PHE A 144 16.52 -18.75 1.06
CA PHE A 144 17.48 -19.78 0.72
C PHE A 144 17.55 -20.94 1.71
N ILE A 145 16.84 -20.84 2.85
CA ILE A 145 16.81 -21.93 3.84
C ILE A 145 15.91 -23.06 3.35
N PRO A 146 16.43 -24.30 3.24
CA PRO A 146 15.66 -25.44 2.70
C PRO A 146 14.69 -26.07 3.71
N PHE A 147 14.81 -25.75 5.01
CA PHE A 147 14.00 -26.38 6.07
C PHE A 147 12.58 -25.80 6.13
N LYS A 148 11.59 -26.53 5.59
CA LYS A 148 10.19 -26.11 5.49
C LYS A 148 9.58 -25.73 6.84
N ASN A 149 9.72 -26.59 7.86
CA ASN A 149 9.14 -26.38 9.20
C ASN A 149 9.72 -25.12 9.88
N TRP A 150 11.03 -24.88 9.74
CA TRP A 150 11.67 -23.68 10.26
C TRP A 150 11.12 -22.43 9.57
N LYS A 151 11.01 -22.47 8.25
CA LYS A 151 10.48 -21.38 7.43
C LYS A 151 9.04 -21.05 7.80
N GLU A 152 8.18 -22.07 7.98
CA GLU A 152 6.80 -21.88 8.42
C GLU A 152 6.72 -21.25 9.81
N LYS A 153 7.47 -21.76 10.78
CA LYS A 153 7.51 -21.17 12.13
C LYS A 153 7.96 -19.71 12.10
N ARG A 154 9.01 -19.40 11.33
CA ARG A 154 9.51 -18.04 11.16
C ARG A 154 8.48 -17.12 10.50
N ASN A 155 7.83 -17.58 9.41
CA ASN A 155 6.78 -16.84 8.75
C ASN A 155 5.61 -16.58 9.69
N ASN A 156 5.17 -17.56 10.45
CA ASN A 156 4.06 -17.41 11.40
C ASN A 156 4.34 -16.32 12.44
N THR A 157 5.58 -16.26 12.96
CA THR A 157 6.01 -15.19 13.87
C THR A 157 6.10 -13.85 13.17
N TYR A 158 6.76 -13.79 12.02
CA TYR A 158 7.02 -12.55 11.27
C TYR A 158 5.72 -11.90 10.76
N GLU A 159 4.76 -12.70 10.31
CA GLU A 159 3.46 -12.29 9.79
C GLU A 159 2.37 -12.23 10.89
N LEU A 160 2.76 -12.36 12.16
CA LEU A 160 1.88 -12.27 13.33
C LEU A 160 0.64 -13.19 13.26
N LYS A 161 0.75 -14.37 12.61
CA LYS A 161 -0.41 -15.27 12.40
C LYS A 161 -1.07 -15.74 13.69
N ALA A 162 -0.29 -15.90 14.75
CA ALA A 162 -0.80 -16.28 16.08
C ALA A 162 -1.74 -15.24 16.70
N SER A 163 -1.80 -14.00 16.17
CA SER A 163 -2.73 -12.97 16.63
C SER A 163 -4.19 -13.26 16.25
N GLY A 164 -4.43 -14.16 15.28
CA GLY A 164 -5.76 -14.46 14.73
C GLY A 164 -6.32 -13.39 13.81
N TYR A 165 -5.73 -12.20 13.70
CA TYR A 165 -6.20 -11.07 12.87
C TYR A 165 -7.65 -10.65 13.18
N ASP A 166 -8.12 -10.87 14.40
CA ASP A 166 -9.47 -10.54 14.87
C ASP A 166 -9.54 -9.26 15.71
N LYS A 167 -8.38 -8.70 16.09
CA LYS A 167 -8.26 -7.53 16.96
C LYS A 167 -7.49 -6.40 16.29
N ILE A 168 -7.77 -5.17 16.75
CA ILE A 168 -6.97 -4.00 16.38
C ILE A 168 -5.55 -4.20 16.91
N MET A 169 -4.56 -4.02 16.05
CA MET A 169 -3.15 -4.16 16.42
C MET A 169 -2.37 -2.91 15.98
N ASN A 170 -1.45 -2.46 16.83
CA ASN A 170 -0.42 -1.50 16.44
C ASN A 170 0.84 -2.29 16.06
N VAL A 171 1.17 -2.31 14.77
CA VAL A 171 2.24 -3.16 14.21
C VAL A 171 3.22 -2.33 13.39
N PRO A 172 4.52 -2.64 13.44
CA PRO A 172 5.53 -1.76 12.84
C PRO A 172 5.49 -1.71 11.31
N VAL A 173 4.97 -2.74 10.65
CA VAL A 173 4.92 -2.81 9.19
C VAL A 173 3.55 -3.27 8.71
N LEU A 174 2.92 -2.43 7.89
CA LEU A 174 1.71 -2.72 7.12
C LEU A 174 2.06 -2.76 5.64
N SER A 175 1.38 -3.60 4.87
CA SER A 175 1.64 -3.77 3.44
C SER A 175 1.33 -2.51 2.63
N GLY A 176 2.17 -2.23 1.64
CA GLY A 176 1.99 -1.13 0.70
C GLY A 176 0.77 -1.25 -0.22
N CYS A 177 0.13 -2.43 -0.31
CA CYS A 177 -1.00 -2.60 -1.22
C CYS A 177 -2.23 -1.74 -0.84
N PHE A 178 -2.38 -1.39 0.44
CA PHE A 178 -3.38 -0.47 0.95
C PHE A 178 -2.82 0.29 2.16
N MET A 179 -2.52 1.56 2.00
CA MET A 179 -2.04 2.41 3.10
C MET A 179 -2.92 3.67 3.18
N PHE A 180 -3.77 3.76 4.21
CA PHE A 180 -4.56 4.95 4.47
C PHE A 180 -3.78 5.88 5.40
N LEU A 181 -3.11 6.85 4.80
CA LEU A 181 -2.07 7.67 5.42
C LEU A 181 -2.59 9.03 5.87
N ARG A 182 -2.15 9.49 7.04
CA ARG A 182 -2.33 10.87 7.49
C ARG A 182 -1.26 11.77 6.86
N THR A 183 -1.66 12.80 6.13
CA THR A 183 -0.72 13.68 5.42
C THR A 183 0.19 14.48 6.36
N SER A 184 -0.28 14.84 7.57
CA SER A 184 0.58 15.47 8.58
C SER A 184 1.68 14.53 9.07
N ALA A 185 1.40 13.24 9.23
CA ALA A 185 2.43 12.26 9.58
C ALA A 185 3.50 12.14 8.47
N LEU A 186 3.06 12.16 7.20
CA LEU A 186 4.00 12.15 6.06
C LEU A 186 4.90 13.40 6.01
N LYS A 187 4.38 14.56 6.41
CA LYS A 187 5.20 15.78 6.53
C LYS A 187 6.29 15.63 7.58
N ASP A 188 6.00 14.93 8.67
CA ASP A 188 6.92 14.77 9.81
C ASP A 188 7.99 13.69 9.58
N VAL A 189 7.67 12.63 8.82
CA VAL A 189 8.57 11.47 8.66
C VAL A 189 9.13 11.34 7.25
N GLY A 190 8.66 12.16 6.31
CA GLY A 190 8.98 12.07 4.89
C GLY A 190 8.07 11.09 4.13
N LEU A 191 8.21 11.11 2.81
CA LEU A 191 7.45 10.30 1.86
C LEU A 191 8.14 8.93 1.64
N PHE A 192 7.71 8.18 0.62
CA PHE A 192 8.47 7.01 0.17
C PHE A 192 9.89 7.42 -0.22
N ASP A 193 10.87 6.59 0.12
CA ASP A 193 12.25 6.78 -0.34
C ASP A 193 12.36 6.50 -1.84
N GLU A 194 12.73 7.52 -2.61
CA GLU A 194 12.80 7.45 -4.07
C GLU A 194 14.02 6.64 -4.57
N ASN A 195 14.97 6.31 -3.69
CA ASN A 195 16.08 5.40 -4.01
C ASN A 195 15.64 3.92 -3.99
N ILE A 196 14.49 3.61 -3.40
CA ILE A 196 13.90 2.27 -3.40
C ILE A 196 12.95 2.15 -4.59
N PHE A 197 13.42 1.51 -5.66
CA PHE A 197 12.62 1.35 -6.88
C PHE A 197 11.34 0.52 -6.66
N MET A 198 11.46 -0.62 -5.96
CA MET A 198 10.36 -1.56 -5.71
C MET A 198 10.73 -2.55 -4.60
N TYR A 199 9.75 -2.91 -3.78
CA TYR A 199 9.86 -3.72 -2.56
C TYR A 199 10.62 -3.04 -1.42
N LEU A 200 10.11 -3.20 -0.22
CA LEU A 200 10.58 -2.62 1.04
C LEU A 200 10.37 -1.10 1.19
N GLU A 201 9.90 -0.38 0.17
CA GLU A 201 9.49 1.02 0.28
C GLU A 201 8.34 1.21 1.28
N ASP A 202 7.39 0.27 1.30
CA ASP A 202 6.29 0.22 2.27
C ASP A 202 6.79 -0.09 3.69
N THR A 203 7.74 -1.00 3.79
CA THR A 203 8.37 -1.38 5.05
C THR A 203 9.15 -0.20 5.64
N ASP A 204 9.88 0.53 4.81
CA ASP A 204 10.61 1.72 5.23
C ASP A 204 9.66 2.82 5.71
N LEU A 205 8.67 3.18 4.90
CA LEU A 205 7.72 4.23 5.25
C LEU A 205 6.92 3.85 6.51
N SER A 206 6.42 2.58 6.61
CA SER A 206 5.72 2.11 7.80
C SER A 206 6.59 2.22 9.06
N ARG A 207 7.87 1.81 8.99
CA ARG A 207 8.82 1.92 10.09
C ARG A 207 8.98 3.37 10.55
N ARG A 208 9.21 4.31 9.60
CA ARG A 208 9.38 5.73 9.93
C ARG A 208 8.11 6.33 10.54
N ILE A 209 6.93 5.98 10.04
CA ILE A 209 5.66 6.38 10.64
C ILE A 209 5.55 5.79 12.06
N HIS A 210 5.87 4.50 12.25
CA HIS A 210 5.73 3.80 13.53
C HIS A 210 6.62 4.37 14.65
N THR A 211 7.68 5.12 14.32
CA THR A 211 8.52 5.78 15.34
C THR A 211 7.84 6.97 16.01
N LYS A 212 6.88 7.60 15.36
CA LYS A 212 6.23 8.83 15.87
C LYS A 212 4.71 8.70 15.99
N TYR A 213 4.10 7.81 15.22
CA TYR A 213 2.66 7.59 15.11
C TYR A 213 2.34 6.10 15.25
N LYS A 214 1.08 5.78 15.51
CA LYS A 214 0.61 4.40 15.41
C LYS A 214 0.40 3.98 13.96
N THR A 215 0.71 2.71 13.68
CA THR A 215 0.41 2.02 12.42
C THR A 215 -0.56 0.90 12.73
N ILE A 216 -1.83 1.09 12.38
CA ILE A 216 -2.94 0.29 12.88
C ILE A 216 -3.42 -0.71 11.83
N PHE A 217 -3.49 -1.98 12.22
CA PHE A 217 -4.33 -2.98 11.58
C PHE A 217 -5.73 -2.90 12.17
N TYR A 218 -6.75 -2.74 11.32
CA TYR A 218 -8.14 -2.51 11.70
C TYR A 218 -9.08 -3.57 11.10
N PRO A 219 -9.31 -4.71 11.76
CA PRO A 219 -10.05 -5.83 11.21
C PRO A 219 -11.57 -5.65 11.14
N LYS A 220 -12.11 -4.52 11.63
CA LYS A 220 -13.56 -4.26 11.62
C LYS A 220 -14.12 -3.93 10.23
N VAL A 221 -13.27 -3.73 9.24
CA VAL A 221 -13.59 -3.64 7.82
C VAL A 221 -12.63 -4.51 7.03
N GLN A 222 -13.09 -5.00 5.88
CA GLN A 222 -12.32 -5.90 5.04
C GLN A 222 -12.37 -5.46 3.58
N ILE A 223 -11.30 -5.78 2.87
CA ILE A 223 -11.15 -5.53 1.43
C ILE A 223 -10.64 -6.79 0.74
N THR A 224 -10.81 -6.87 -0.57
CA THR A 224 -10.32 -8.00 -1.38
C THR A 224 -9.13 -7.56 -2.23
N HIS A 225 -8.09 -8.39 -2.27
CA HIS A 225 -6.90 -8.18 -3.07
C HIS A 225 -6.66 -9.39 -3.98
N GLU A 226 -6.76 -9.20 -5.31
CA GLU A 226 -6.60 -10.25 -6.34
C GLU A 226 -5.11 -10.63 -6.56
N TYR A 227 -4.32 -10.66 -5.52
CA TYR A 227 -2.86 -10.80 -5.54
C TYR A 227 -2.34 -11.94 -6.44
N ALA A 228 -1.72 -11.58 -7.58
CA ALA A 228 -1.24 -12.54 -8.59
C ALA A 228 0.10 -13.23 -8.27
N LYS A 229 0.76 -12.91 -7.13
CA LYS A 229 2.08 -13.44 -6.71
C LYS A 229 3.18 -13.30 -7.77
N GLU A 230 3.15 -12.25 -8.57
CA GLU A 230 4.09 -12.04 -9.69
C GLU A 230 5.55 -11.92 -9.25
N SER A 231 5.80 -11.41 -8.03
CA SER A 231 7.14 -11.27 -7.45
C SER A 231 7.92 -12.58 -7.33
N TYR A 232 7.23 -13.71 -7.29
CA TYR A 232 7.86 -15.04 -7.22
C TYR A 232 8.24 -15.62 -8.58
N LYS A 233 7.73 -15.04 -9.68
CA LYS A 233 7.87 -15.59 -11.04
C LYS A 233 8.97 -14.91 -11.88
N SER A 234 9.48 -13.74 -11.46
CA SER A 234 10.41 -12.94 -12.26
C SER A 234 11.79 -12.78 -11.61
N LYS A 235 12.85 -13.16 -12.34
CA LYS A 235 14.26 -12.91 -11.93
C LYS A 235 14.57 -11.41 -11.79
N LYS A 236 13.93 -10.56 -12.62
CA LYS A 236 14.08 -9.10 -12.57
C LYS A 236 13.53 -8.54 -11.26
N LEU A 237 12.35 -8.99 -10.83
CA LEU A 237 11.72 -8.56 -9.58
C LEU A 237 12.51 -9.06 -8.35
N LEU A 238 13.12 -10.25 -8.42
CA LEU A 238 14.06 -10.72 -7.40
C LEU A 238 15.27 -9.80 -7.25
N LYS A 239 15.85 -9.33 -8.38
CA LYS A 239 16.99 -8.41 -8.35
C LYS A 239 16.63 -7.11 -7.62
N TYR A 240 15.47 -6.51 -7.91
CA TYR A 240 15.00 -5.31 -7.21
C TYR A 240 14.84 -5.55 -5.71
N HIS A 241 14.25 -6.69 -5.30
CA HIS A 241 14.11 -7.01 -3.88
C HIS A 241 15.46 -7.10 -3.17
N ILE A 242 16.47 -7.73 -3.79
CA ILE A 242 17.83 -7.84 -3.23
C ILE A 242 18.49 -6.46 -3.15
N GLN A 243 18.39 -5.64 -4.20
CA GLN A 243 18.93 -4.28 -4.22
C GLN A 243 18.35 -3.42 -3.09
N SER A 244 17.03 -3.45 -2.93
CA SER A 244 16.33 -2.72 -1.86
C SER A 244 16.72 -3.24 -0.45
N ALA A 245 16.93 -4.56 -0.32
CA ALA A 245 17.35 -5.14 0.95
C ALA A 245 18.80 -4.75 1.34
N ILE A 246 19.72 -4.67 0.36
CA ILE A 246 21.09 -4.22 0.59
C ILE A 246 21.09 -2.74 0.96
N TYR A 247 20.43 -1.88 0.18
CA TYR A 247 20.34 -0.45 0.43
C TYR A 247 19.87 -0.16 1.86
N ARG A 248 18.83 -0.86 2.32
CA ARG A 248 18.32 -0.71 3.69
C ARG A 248 19.22 -1.28 4.78
N SER A 249 20.11 -2.21 4.49
CA SER A 249 21.05 -2.74 5.48
C SER A 249 22.21 -1.79 5.77
N GLU A 250 22.39 -0.77 4.91
CA GLU A 250 23.45 0.27 5.05
C GLU A 250 22.96 1.50 5.84
N GLU A 251 21.65 1.63 6.10
CA GLU A 251 21.04 2.65 6.96
C GLU A 251 20.84 2.15 8.41
#